data_26da7c1a2b8def81b7e141833e24d9ba
#
_entry.id   26da7c1a2b8def81b7e141833e24d9ba
#
_cell.length_a   1.000
_cell.length_b   1.000
_cell.length_c   1.000
_cell.angle_alpha   90.00
_cell.angle_beta   90.00
_cell.angle_gamma   90.00
#
_symmetry.space_group_name_H-M   'P 1'
#
loop_
_entity.id
_entity.type
_entity.pdbx_description
1 polymer ?
#
loop_
_entity_poly.entity_id
_entity_poly.type
_entity_poly.pdbx_seq_one_letter_code
_entity_poly.pdbx_strand_id
1 'polypeptide(L)'
;MTECHKVFQVITLKTNFDCKVDLELSLNSNVLHWGQDCYWDRKDEFVTDENIYALRVNTQTTNQKLVSTMLINGIDNQETFIDDKEITCVCSLLLKANETRKIERYVVNIIDKNNTATFDEMLIEAKNEVKASKKHGFEYYLDLNKKYWTDVWHRSDIVIDGSLIDQQGIRFCIFQLEQTYHGYAMTDNIGAKGLTGEAYSGHAFWDSETYCLPYYLFHNTEAAKDLLLFRY
;
A
#
# COMPACT_ATOMS: atom_id res chain seq x y z
N MET A 1 -4.47 6.64 7.73
CA MET A 1 -3.34 6.74 6.79
C MET A 1 -3.29 8.15 6.24
N THR A 2 -2.16 8.82 6.32
CA THR A 2 -2.04 10.20 5.88
C THR A 2 -1.73 10.35 4.39
N GLU A 3 -1.32 9.24 3.73
CA GLU A 3 -1.01 9.24 2.30
C GLU A 3 -1.31 7.85 1.70
N CYS A 4 -2.46 7.73 1.05
CA CYS A 4 -3.05 6.45 0.65
C CYS A 4 -2.33 5.72 -0.49
N HIS A 5 -1.49 6.42 -1.25
CA HIS A 5 -0.84 5.86 -2.42
C HIS A 5 0.65 5.55 -2.21
N LYS A 6 1.11 5.59 -0.97
CA LYS A 6 2.52 5.41 -0.64
C LYS A 6 2.72 4.22 0.29
N VAL A 7 3.74 3.43 -0.01
CA VAL A 7 4.16 2.29 0.81
C VAL A 7 5.65 2.43 1.11
N PHE A 8 5.99 2.35 2.39
CA PHE A 8 7.38 2.45 2.84
C PHE A 8 7.74 1.21 3.63
N GLN A 9 8.92 0.70 3.36
CA GLN A 9 9.45 -0.49 4.03
C GLN A 9 10.89 -0.25 4.45
N VAL A 10 11.22 -0.68 5.66
CA VAL A 10 12.58 -0.77 6.15
C VAL A 10 12.90 -2.22 6.44
N ILE A 11 13.98 -2.70 5.85
CA ILE A 11 14.53 -4.03 6.09
C ILE A 11 15.83 -3.83 6.87
N THR A 12 15.90 -4.38 8.08
CA THR A 12 17.10 -4.35 8.91
C THR A 12 17.66 -5.75 8.99
N LEU A 13 18.88 -5.92 8.49
CA LEU A 13 19.60 -7.20 8.49
C LEU A 13 20.73 -7.14 9.51
N LYS A 14 20.82 -8.18 10.32
CA LYS A 14 21.92 -8.41 11.27
C LYS A 14 22.24 -9.89 11.34
N THR A 15 23.54 -10.22 11.33
CA THR A 15 24.01 -11.60 11.42
C THR A 15 25.10 -11.71 12.48
N ASN A 16 25.31 -12.91 13.02
CA ASN A 16 26.39 -13.22 13.97
C ASN A 16 27.64 -13.84 13.31
N PHE A 17 27.63 -13.98 11.97
CA PHE A 17 28.74 -14.47 11.17
C PHE A 17 28.81 -13.73 9.84
N ASP A 18 29.96 -13.76 9.16
CA ASP A 18 30.08 -13.17 7.81
C ASP A 18 29.28 -13.99 6.82
N CYS A 19 28.39 -13.35 6.07
CA CYS A 19 27.59 -14.02 5.05
C CYS A 19 27.24 -13.10 3.87
N LYS A 20 26.86 -13.72 2.75
CA LYS A 20 26.24 -13.05 1.62
C LYS A 20 24.71 -13.24 1.71
N VAL A 21 23.99 -12.17 1.51
CA VAL A 21 22.52 -12.18 1.42
C VAL A 21 22.13 -11.59 0.07
N ASP A 22 21.35 -12.34 -0.71
CA ASP A 22 20.75 -11.84 -1.93
C ASP A 22 19.33 -11.35 -1.57
N LEU A 23 19.02 -10.11 -1.96
CA LEU A 23 17.76 -9.45 -1.70
C LEU A 23 17.07 -9.13 -3.03
N GLU A 24 15.82 -9.55 -3.16
CA GLU A 24 14.96 -9.28 -4.31
C GLU A 24 13.83 -8.34 -3.90
N LEU A 25 13.69 -7.23 -4.62
CA LEU A 25 12.67 -6.22 -4.41
C LEU A 25 11.98 -5.93 -5.74
N SER A 26 10.68 -6.19 -5.83
CA SER A 26 9.97 -6.06 -7.10
C SER A 26 8.72 -5.16 -7.05
N LEU A 27 8.34 -4.66 -8.23
CA LEU A 27 6.99 -4.21 -8.55
C LEU A 27 6.39 -5.26 -9.47
N ASN A 28 5.29 -5.86 -9.04
CA ASN A 28 4.65 -6.96 -9.76
C ASN A 28 3.16 -6.64 -9.97
N SER A 29 2.72 -6.67 -11.22
CA SER A 29 1.31 -6.52 -11.62
C SER A 29 0.66 -7.85 -12.00
N ASN A 30 1.39 -8.95 -11.94
CA ASN A 30 0.84 -10.29 -12.17
C ASN A 30 0.09 -10.81 -10.93
N VAL A 31 -0.80 -9.98 -10.40
CA VAL A 31 -1.65 -10.32 -9.25
C VAL A 31 -2.86 -11.08 -9.77
N LEU A 32 -2.97 -12.35 -9.38
CA LEU A 32 -4.07 -13.22 -9.78
C LEU A 32 -5.21 -13.14 -8.76
N HIS A 33 -6.43 -12.91 -9.23
CA HIS A 33 -7.63 -13.03 -8.43
C HIS A 33 -8.08 -14.50 -8.39
N TRP A 34 -8.26 -15.04 -7.19
CA TRP A 34 -8.59 -16.45 -6.97
C TRP A 34 -7.59 -17.42 -7.62
N GLY A 35 -6.36 -16.94 -7.89
CA GLY A 35 -5.32 -17.72 -8.55
C GLY A 35 -5.58 -18.03 -10.04
N GLN A 36 -6.54 -17.35 -10.68
CA GLN A 36 -6.95 -17.63 -12.04
C GLN A 36 -6.88 -16.42 -12.97
N ASP A 37 -7.41 -15.27 -12.58
CA ASP A 37 -7.56 -14.11 -13.45
C ASP A 37 -6.64 -12.96 -13.06
N CYS A 38 -5.92 -12.40 -14.03
CA CYS A 38 -5.18 -11.16 -13.90
C CYS A 38 -5.96 -10.05 -14.61
N TYR A 39 -6.41 -9.04 -13.87
CA TYR A 39 -7.20 -7.92 -14.42
C TYR A 39 -6.36 -6.74 -14.92
N TRP A 40 -5.04 -6.86 -14.85
CA TRP A 40 -4.13 -5.83 -15.32
C TRP A 40 -3.57 -6.15 -16.70
N ASP A 41 -3.67 -5.18 -17.62
CA ASP A 41 -2.92 -5.18 -18.85
C ASP A 41 -1.60 -4.44 -18.65
N ARG A 42 -0.53 -5.05 -19.12
CA ARG A 42 0.79 -4.43 -19.14
C ARG A 42 0.85 -3.30 -20.17
N LYS A 43 1.56 -2.24 -19.81
CA LYS A 43 2.06 -1.25 -20.78
C LYS A 43 3.56 -1.38 -20.93
N ASP A 44 4.31 -1.14 -19.88
CA ASP A 44 5.76 -1.32 -19.83
C ASP A 44 6.31 -1.30 -18.40
N GLU A 45 7.48 -1.87 -18.24
CA GLU A 45 8.33 -1.80 -17.06
C GLU A 45 9.71 -1.31 -17.47
N PHE A 46 10.31 -0.43 -16.67
CA PHE A 46 11.63 0.11 -16.95
C PHE A 46 12.29 0.73 -15.72
N VAL A 47 13.62 0.94 -15.81
CA VAL A 47 14.36 1.75 -14.85
C VAL A 47 14.66 3.09 -15.51
N THR A 48 14.38 4.16 -14.79
CA THR A 48 14.69 5.52 -15.25
C THR A 48 16.17 5.84 -15.06
N ASP A 49 16.67 6.90 -15.69
CA ASP A 49 18.06 7.38 -15.52
C ASP A 49 18.40 7.73 -14.06
N GLU A 50 17.39 7.86 -13.20
CA GLU A 50 17.53 8.17 -11.78
C GLU A 50 17.46 6.94 -10.89
N ASN A 51 17.59 5.75 -11.44
CA ASN A 51 17.44 4.46 -10.74
C ASN A 51 16.08 4.31 -10.02
N ILE A 52 15.01 4.82 -10.63
CA ILE A 52 13.65 4.60 -10.19
C ILE A 52 13.05 3.49 -11.04
N TYR A 53 12.64 2.41 -10.41
CA TYR A 53 11.92 1.31 -11.04
C TYR A 53 10.48 1.77 -11.28
N ALA A 54 9.96 1.56 -12.47
CA ALA A 54 8.62 1.97 -12.84
C ALA A 54 7.86 0.85 -13.55
N LEU A 55 6.57 0.75 -13.23
CA LEU A 55 5.61 -0.17 -13.80
C LEU A 55 4.38 0.64 -14.23
N ARG A 56 3.95 0.49 -15.49
CA ARG A 56 2.74 1.09 -16.04
C ARG A 56 1.76 0.00 -16.46
N VAL A 57 0.56 0.05 -15.92
CA VAL A 57 -0.51 -0.90 -16.23
C VAL A 57 -1.86 -0.20 -16.30
N ASN A 58 -2.82 -0.83 -16.96
CA ASN A 58 -4.22 -0.44 -16.90
C ASN A 58 -5.10 -1.67 -16.67
N THR A 59 -6.29 -1.43 -16.13
CA THR A 59 -7.29 -2.49 -16.00
C THR A 59 -7.87 -2.87 -17.35
N GLN A 60 -8.09 -4.17 -17.58
CA GLN A 60 -8.55 -4.72 -18.86
C GLN A 60 -9.90 -4.17 -19.31
N THR A 61 -10.86 -4.08 -18.40
CA THR A 61 -12.25 -3.74 -18.74
C THR A 61 -12.54 -2.24 -18.62
N THR A 62 -12.08 -1.62 -17.53
CA THR A 62 -12.40 -0.21 -17.24
C THR A 62 -11.32 0.75 -17.74
N ASN A 63 -10.18 0.22 -18.19
CA ASN A 63 -9.02 0.97 -18.66
C ASN A 63 -8.50 2.03 -17.68
N GLN A 64 -8.71 1.81 -16.37
CA GLN A 64 -8.14 2.65 -15.32
C GLN A 64 -6.63 2.46 -15.28
N LYS A 65 -5.90 3.56 -15.15
CA LYS A 65 -4.44 3.55 -15.23
C LYS A 65 -3.80 3.53 -13.86
N LEU A 66 -2.69 2.80 -13.76
CA LEU A 66 -1.81 2.79 -12.60
C LEU A 66 -0.36 2.98 -13.06
N VAL A 67 0.33 3.91 -12.44
CA VAL A 67 1.79 4.01 -12.48
C VAL A 67 2.32 3.75 -11.08
N SER A 68 3.14 2.72 -10.94
CA SER A 68 3.84 2.39 -9.70
C SER A 68 5.32 2.69 -9.86
N THR A 69 5.90 3.39 -8.91
CA THR A 69 7.34 3.65 -8.87
C THR A 69 7.95 3.16 -7.58
N MET A 70 9.17 2.62 -7.67
CA MET A 70 9.94 2.15 -6.53
C MET A 70 11.33 2.76 -6.55
N LEU A 71 11.76 3.27 -5.39
CA LEU A 71 13.11 3.74 -5.16
C LEU A 71 13.67 3.03 -3.93
N ILE A 72 14.90 2.53 -4.06
CA ILE A 72 15.57 1.76 -3.01
C ILE A 72 16.80 2.54 -2.55
N ASN A 73 17.03 2.54 -1.25
CA ASN A 73 18.17 3.17 -0.60
C ASN A 73 18.92 2.16 0.28
N GLY A 74 20.25 2.27 0.36
CA GLY A 74 21.06 1.40 1.20
C GLY A 74 21.52 0.10 0.53
N ILE A 75 21.42 0.02 -0.81
CA ILE A 75 21.95 -1.08 -1.62
C ILE A 75 23.10 -0.62 -2.49
N ASP A 76 24.07 -1.51 -2.68
CA ASP A 76 25.19 -1.35 -3.61
C ASP A 76 25.10 -2.50 -4.65
N ASN A 77 25.58 -2.28 -5.88
CA ASN A 77 25.66 -3.32 -6.92
C ASN A 77 24.32 -4.04 -7.17
N GLN A 78 23.41 -3.34 -7.80
CA GLN A 78 22.10 -3.87 -8.16
C GLN A 78 22.07 -4.38 -9.61
N GLU A 79 21.37 -5.48 -9.82
CA GLU A 79 20.99 -5.99 -11.13
C GLU A 79 19.48 -5.81 -11.30
N THR A 80 19.05 -5.58 -12.54
CA THR A 80 17.63 -5.43 -12.85
C THR A 80 17.19 -6.55 -13.76
N PHE A 81 16.10 -7.20 -13.36
CA PHE A 81 15.42 -8.20 -14.19
C PHE A 81 14.03 -7.68 -14.52
N ILE A 82 13.68 -7.78 -15.79
CA ILE A 82 12.35 -7.42 -16.29
C ILE A 82 11.76 -8.67 -16.90
N ASP A 83 10.65 -9.12 -16.38
CA ASP A 83 9.85 -10.23 -16.87
C ASP A 83 8.44 -9.73 -17.20
N ASP A 84 7.57 -10.60 -17.69
CA ASP A 84 6.19 -10.22 -18.00
C ASP A 84 5.46 -9.74 -16.72
N LYS A 85 5.05 -8.48 -16.72
CA LYS A 85 4.34 -7.80 -15.63
C LYS A 85 5.12 -7.61 -14.31
N GLU A 86 6.43 -7.80 -14.33
CA GLU A 86 7.27 -7.61 -13.14
C GLU A 86 8.59 -6.93 -13.47
N ILE A 87 9.01 -6.01 -12.59
CA ILE A 87 10.38 -5.48 -12.59
C ILE A 87 11.00 -5.72 -11.22
N THR A 88 12.13 -6.41 -11.20
CA THR A 88 12.82 -6.83 -9.98
C THR A 88 14.22 -6.22 -9.91
N CYS A 89 14.52 -5.64 -8.77
CA CYS A 89 15.87 -5.27 -8.34
C CYS A 89 16.45 -6.42 -7.52
N VAL A 90 17.57 -6.97 -7.96
CA VAL A 90 18.34 -7.95 -7.19
C VAL A 90 19.62 -7.30 -6.72
N CYS A 91 19.92 -7.39 -5.44
CA CYS A 91 21.17 -6.91 -4.88
C CYS A 91 21.81 -7.95 -3.95
N SER A 92 23.13 -8.09 -4.07
CA SER A 92 23.93 -8.95 -3.19
C SER A 92 24.61 -8.11 -2.11
N LEU A 93 24.32 -8.41 -0.86
CA LEU A 93 24.86 -7.72 0.30
C LEU A 93 25.86 -8.62 1.04
N LEU A 94 27.06 -8.13 1.24
CA LEU A 94 28.05 -8.79 2.11
C LEU A 94 27.89 -8.23 3.53
N LEU A 95 27.43 -9.06 4.43
CA LEU A 95 27.24 -8.71 5.83
C LEU A 95 28.40 -9.23 6.66
N LYS A 96 28.99 -8.36 7.46
CA LYS A 96 29.98 -8.74 8.48
C LYS A 96 29.29 -9.13 9.78
N ALA A 97 29.94 -10.02 10.53
CA ALA A 97 29.45 -10.44 11.83
C ALA A 97 29.13 -9.23 12.73
N ASN A 98 27.94 -9.20 13.28
CA ASN A 98 27.40 -8.14 14.14
C ASN A 98 27.19 -6.77 13.48
N GLU A 99 27.49 -6.61 12.19
CA GLU A 99 27.10 -5.43 11.42
C GLU A 99 25.58 -5.38 11.25
N THR A 100 25.03 -4.17 11.30
CA THR A 100 23.62 -3.93 10.98
C THR A 100 23.53 -3.17 9.66
N ARG A 101 22.81 -3.76 8.69
CA ARG A 101 22.53 -3.13 7.39
C ARG A 101 21.06 -2.74 7.33
N LYS A 102 20.79 -1.51 6.93
CA LYS A 102 19.44 -0.97 6.76
C LYS A 102 19.19 -0.68 5.29
N ILE A 103 18.10 -1.23 4.75
CA ILE A 103 17.63 -0.98 3.40
C ILE A 103 16.25 -0.32 3.51
N GLU A 104 16.04 0.75 2.76
CA GLU A 104 14.78 1.48 2.71
C GLU A 104 14.17 1.38 1.32
N ARG A 105 12.91 1.00 1.24
CA ARG A 105 12.14 0.91 0.01
C ARG A 105 10.98 1.90 0.08
N TYR A 106 10.89 2.75 -0.93
CA TYR A 106 9.84 3.74 -1.13
C TYR A 106 9.05 3.38 -2.38
N VAL A 107 7.75 3.19 -2.25
CA VAL A 107 6.85 2.90 -3.38
C VAL A 107 5.75 3.95 -3.41
N VAL A 108 5.49 4.47 -4.61
CA VAL A 108 4.41 5.43 -4.87
C VAL A 108 3.56 4.91 -6.02
N ASN A 109 2.25 4.91 -5.81
CA ASN A 109 1.25 4.51 -6.80
C ASN A 109 0.42 5.73 -7.20
N ILE A 110 0.41 6.08 -8.48
CA ILE A 110 -0.49 7.10 -9.03
C ILE A 110 -1.58 6.38 -9.83
N ILE A 111 -2.83 6.67 -9.50
CA ILE A 111 -4.01 6.01 -10.07
C ILE A 111 -4.87 7.05 -10.77
N ASP A 112 -5.23 6.80 -12.02
CA ASP A 112 -6.22 7.57 -12.78
C ASP A 112 -7.44 6.69 -13.09
N LYS A 113 -8.50 6.86 -12.30
CA LYS A 113 -9.76 6.13 -12.43
C LYS A 113 -10.60 6.64 -13.60
N ASN A 114 -10.38 7.89 -14.04
CA ASN A 114 -11.22 8.59 -15.01
C ASN A 114 -10.60 8.71 -16.41
N ASN A 115 -9.40 8.19 -16.61
CA ASN A 115 -8.64 8.30 -17.86
C ASN A 115 -8.40 9.75 -18.33
N THR A 116 -8.11 10.64 -17.39
CA THR A 116 -7.88 12.07 -17.64
C THR A 116 -6.42 12.41 -17.88
N ALA A 117 -5.50 11.63 -17.35
CA ALA A 117 -4.06 11.81 -17.45
C ALA A 117 -3.42 10.83 -18.44
N THR A 118 -2.31 11.20 -19.03
CA THR A 118 -1.44 10.31 -19.79
C THR A 118 -0.51 9.53 -18.85
N PHE A 119 0.00 8.38 -19.30
CA PHE A 119 1.00 7.63 -18.52
C PHE A 119 2.27 8.42 -18.26
N ASP A 120 2.66 9.33 -19.17
CA ASP A 120 3.85 10.16 -19.01
C ASP A 120 3.66 11.24 -17.93
N GLU A 121 2.51 11.88 -17.88
CA GLU A 121 2.15 12.83 -16.81
C GLU A 121 2.13 12.12 -15.45
N MET A 122 1.47 10.95 -15.35
CA MET A 122 1.42 10.15 -14.14
C MET A 122 2.82 9.67 -13.70
N LEU A 123 3.70 9.33 -14.65
CA LEU A 123 5.07 8.93 -14.34
C LEU A 123 5.89 10.10 -13.77
N ILE A 124 5.73 11.30 -14.35
CA ILE A 124 6.41 12.51 -13.84
C ILE A 124 5.97 12.78 -12.39
N GLU A 125 4.67 12.70 -12.11
CA GLU A 125 4.12 12.84 -10.77
C GLU A 125 4.69 11.79 -9.82
N ALA A 126 4.60 10.50 -10.19
CA ALA A 126 5.09 9.39 -9.38
C ALA A 126 6.60 9.51 -9.06
N LYS A 127 7.41 9.91 -10.04
CA LYS A 127 8.86 10.17 -9.86
C LYS A 127 9.12 11.30 -8.87
N ASN A 128 8.38 12.40 -8.97
CA ASN A 128 8.52 13.53 -8.05
C ASN A 128 8.14 13.13 -6.63
N GLU A 129 7.04 12.41 -6.49
CA GLU A 129 6.53 11.94 -5.20
C GLU A 129 7.48 10.93 -4.53
N VAL A 130 8.02 9.95 -5.27
CA VAL A 130 8.94 8.97 -4.67
C VAL A 130 10.27 9.60 -4.26
N LYS A 131 10.77 10.60 -5.00
CA LYS A 131 11.95 11.38 -4.61
C LYS A 131 11.68 12.24 -3.37
N ALA A 132 10.53 12.93 -3.32
CA ALA A 132 10.12 13.69 -2.15
C ALA A 132 9.99 12.76 -0.93
N SER A 133 9.44 11.58 -1.12
CA SER A 133 9.32 10.57 -0.07
C SER A 133 10.68 10.14 0.48
N LYS A 134 11.64 9.84 -0.40
CA LYS A 134 13.02 9.54 0.03
C LYS A 134 13.66 10.71 0.77
N LYS A 135 13.42 11.95 0.32
CA LYS A 135 13.98 13.16 0.95
C LYS A 135 13.45 13.37 2.38
N HIS A 136 12.17 13.08 2.61
CA HIS A 136 11.58 13.14 3.95
C HIS A 136 12.11 12.02 4.85
N GLY A 137 12.38 10.84 4.27
CA GLY A 137 12.89 9.68 4.96
C GLY A 137 11.80 8.86 5.67
N PHE A 138 12.15 7.64 6.04
CA PHE A 138 11.21 6.67 6.63
C PHE A 138 10.63 7.14 7.97
N GLU A 139 11.45 7.72 8.84
CA GLU A 139 11.03 8.14 10.19
C GLU A 139 9.93 9.19 10.15
N TYR A 140 9.98 10.12 9.20
CA TYR A 140 8.92 11.09 8.99
C TYR A 140 7.56 10.43 8.76
N TYR A 141 7.50 9.45 7.85
CA TYR A 141 6.25 8.74 7.55
C TYR A 141 5.81 7.80 8.68
N LEU A 142 6.78 7.22 9.39
CA LEU A 142 6.50 6.42 10.57
C LEU A 142 5.82 7.27 11.65
N ASP A 143 6.30 8.49 11.89
CA ASP A 143 5.70 9.40 12.87
C ASP A 143 4.32 9.90 12.44
N LEU A 144 4.11 10.18 11.14
CA LEU A 144 2.78 10.48 10.61
C LEU A 144 1.82 9.30 10.82
N ASN A 145 2.27 8.08 10.55
CA ASN A 145 1.47 6.88 10.76
C ASN A 145 1.14 6.64 12.23
N LYS A 146 2.12 6.80 13.13
CA LYS A 146 1.90 6.72 14.56
C LYS A 146 0.87 7.75 15.05
N LYS A 147 1.00 9.01 14.57
CA LYS A 147 0.05 10.07 14.92
C LYS A 147 -1.37 9.70 14.45
N TYR A 148 -1.53 9.28 13.20
CA TYR A 148 -2.82 8.82 12.67
C TYR A 148 -3.46 7.75 13.56
N TRP A 149 -2.73 6.68 13.87
CA TRP A 149 -3.26 5.59 14.71
C TRP A 149 -3.49 6.01 16.16
N THR A 150 -2.68 6.93 16.70
CA THR A 150 -2.94 7.51 18.02
C THR A 150 -4.26 8.25 18.03
N ASP A 151 -4.53 9.05 17.01
CA ASP A 151 -5.79 9.80 16.88
C ASP A 151 -6.99 8.85 16.69
N VAL A 152 -6.83 7.77 15.90
CA VAL A 152 -7.85 6.71 15.76
C VAL A 152 -8.17 6.08 17.11
N TRP A 153 -7.16 5.59 17.82
CA TRP A 153 -7.36 4.94 19.12
C TRP A 153 -7.95 5.89 20.15
N HIS A 154 -7.58 7.16 20.11
CA HIS A 154 -8.13 8.15 21.07
C HIS A 154 -9.64 8.37 20.89
N ARG A 155 -10.14 8.34 19.65
CA ARG A 155 -11.58 8.55 19.36
C ARG A 155 -12.41 7.27 19.33
N SER A 156 -11.80 6.10 19.10
CA SER A 156 -12.52 4.87 18.73
C SER A 156 -12.23 3.68 19.63
N ASP A 157 -11.28 3.78 20.58
CA ASP A 157 -10.97 2.65 21.47
C ASP A 157 -12.15 2.31 22.39
N ILE A 158 -12.41 1.03 22.51
CA ILE A 158 -13.41 0.48 23.42
C ILE A 158 -12.66 -0.35 24.46
N VAL A 159 -12.79 0.06 25.72
CA VAL A 159 -12.19 -0.65 26.86
C VAL A 159 -13.19 -1.64 27.41
N ILE A 160 -12.82 -2.90 27.47
CA ILE A 160 -13.62 -4.00 28.03
C ILE A 160 -12.98 -4.42 29.36
N ASP A 161 -13.73 -4.24 30.45
CA ASP A 161 -13.36 -4.79 31.75
C ASP A 161 -13.73 -6.27 31.80
N GLY A 162 -12.81 -7.12 31.37
CA GLY A 162 -13.06 -8.56 31.21
C GLY A 162 -11.90 -9.34 30.63
N SER A 163 -12.18 -10.23 29.70
CA SER A 163 -11.19 -11.08 29.05
C SER A 163 -10.24 -10.29 28.13
N LEU A 164 -8.94 -10.57 28.21
CA LEU A 164 -7.93 -10.02 27.27
C LEU A 164 -8.23 -10.40 25.83
N ILE A 165 -8.84 -11.57 25.59
CA ILE A 165 -9.21 -12.04 24.25
C ILE A 165 -10.31 -11.15 23.68
N ASP A 166 -11.31 -10.78 24.48
CA ASP A 166 -12.40 -9.90 24.06
C ASP A 166 -11.88 -8.49 23.76
N GLN A 167 -10.98 -7.98 24.62
CA GLN A 167 -10.32 -6.68 24.39
C GLN A 167 -9.49 -6.70 23.10
N GLN A 168 -8.74 -7.76 22.84
CA GLN A 168 -7.99 -7.91 21.60
C GLN A 168 -8.93 -8.01 20.39
N GLY A 169 -10.01 -8.77 20.52
CA GLY A 169 -11.00 -8.97 19.47
C GLY A 169 -11.64 -7.65 19.01
N ILE A 170 -12.13 -6.83 19.95
CA ILE A 170 -12.76 -5.55 19.59
C ILE A 170 -11.77 -4.57 18.95
N ARG A 171 -10.53 -4.48 19.48
CA ARG A 171 -9.49 -3.64 18.90
C ARG A 171 -9.08 -4.13 17.50
N PHE A 172 -9.04 -5.44 17.27
CA PHE A 172 -8.79 -5.99 15.94
C PHE A 172 -9.91 -5.61 14.95
N CYS A 173 -11.18 -5.67 15.36
CA CYS A 173 -12.29 -5.23 14.52
C CYS A 173 -12.19 -3.74 14.16
N ILE A 174 -11.90 -2.87 15.12
CA ILE A 174 -11.68 -1.44 14.90
C ILE A 174 -10.53 -1.22 13.91
N PHE A 175 -9.40 -1.91 14.10
CA PHE A 175 -8.27 -1.84 13.20
C PHE A 175 -8.64 -2.26 11.78
N GLN A 176 -9.39 -3.35 11.61
CA GLN A 176 -9.81 -3.83 10.29
C GLN A 176 -10.74 -2.83 9.58
N LEU A 177 -11.66 -2.19 10.28
CA LEU A 177 -12.54 -1.18 9.71
C LEU A 177 -11.73 0.05 9.27
N GLU A 178 -10.90 0.61 10.15
CA GLU A 178 -10.12 1.83 9.88
C GLU A 178 -9.05 1.64 8.80
N GLN A 179 -8.44 0.46 8.68
CA GLN A 179 -7.50 0.18 7.58
C GLN A 179 -8.19 0.00 6.24
N THR A 180 -9.43 -0.50 6.24
CA THR A 180 -10.18 -0.76 5.01
C THR A 180 -10.79 0.53 4.47
N TYR A 181 -11.37 1.35 5.34
CA TYR A 181 -12.05 2.58 4.97
C TYR A 181 -11.95 3.64 6.06
N HIS A 182 -11.72 4.88 5.68
CA HIS A 182 -11.58 6.00 6.61
C HIS A 182 -12.11 7.33 6.03
N GLY A 183 -12.97 7.26 5.00
CA GLY A 183 -13.53 8.45 4.34
C GLY A 183 -12.53 9.18 3.45
N TYR A 184 -11.68 8.43 2.73
CA TYR A 184 -10.70 9.03 1.84
C TYR A 184 -11.34 9.56 0.54
N ALA A 185 -12.30 8.84 -0.01
CA ALA A 185 -12.99 9.23 -1.24
C ALA A 185 -14.42 8.67 -1.31
N MET A 186 -15.35 9.48 -1.78
CA MET A 186 -16.74 9.07 -2.05
C MET A 186 -16.87 7.98 -3.11
N THR A 187 -15.81 7.76 -3.90
CA THR A 187 -15.76 6.73 -4.96
C THR A 187 -15.39 5.35 -4.46
N ASP A 188 -15.07 5.22 -3.17
CA ASP A 188 -14.60 3.99 -2.57
C ASP A 188 -15.59 3.48 -1.53
N ASN A 189 -15.66 2.16 -1.37
CA ASN A 189 -16.51 1.50 -0.39
C ASN A 189 -15.79 0.30 0.21
N ILE A 190 -16.40 -0.33 1.19
CA ILE A 190 -15.90 -1.51 1.87
C ILE A 190 -16.31 -2.75 1.07
N GLY A 191 -15.33 -3.49 0.56
CA GLY A 191 -15.57 -4.80 -0.05
C GLY A 191 -16.06 -5.82 0.99
N ALA A 192 -16.81 -6.84 0.55
CA ALA A 192 -17.46 -7.81 1.44
C ALA A 192 -16.52 -8.52 2.44
N LYS A 193 -15.25 -8.64 2.12
CA LYS A 193 -14.21 -9.26 2.97
C LYS A 193 -13.12 -8.28 3.44
N GLY A 194 -13.36 -7.00 3.33
CA GLY A 194 -12.40 -5.95 3.70
C GLY A 194 -11.25 -5.82 2.71
N LEU A 195 -10.18 -5.15 3.14
CA LEU A 195 -9.07 -4.76 2.26
C LEU A 195 -8.31 -5.94 1.67
N THR A 196 -8.14 -7.02 2.42
CA THR A 196 -7.28 -8.15 2.06
C THR A 196 -8.03 -9.38 1.56
N GLY A 197 -9.36 -9.32 1.50
CA GLY A 197 -10.19 -10.43 1.08
C GLY A 197 -10.60 -10.33 -0.38
N GLU A 198 -10.30 -11.37 -1.18
CA GLU A 198 -10.64 -11.41 -2.60
C GLU A 198 -12.05 -11.94 -2.88
N ALA A 199 -12.66 -12.63 -1.89
CA ALA A 199 -13.98 -13.19 -2.06
C ALA A 199 -15.00 -12.12 -2.46
N TYR A 200 -15.89 -12.47 -3.37
CA TYR A 200 -16.86 -11.58 -4.00
C TYR A 200 -16.23 -10.49 -4.88
N SER A 201 -14.99 -10.71 -5.35
CA SER A 201 -14.29 -9.83 -6.29
C SER A 201 -14.21 -8.35 -5.86
N GLY A 202 -14.14 -8.11 -4.55
CA GLY A 202 -14.07 -6.76 -3.99
C GLY A 202 -15.38 -5.96 -4.08
N HIS A 203 -16.48 -6.56 -4.53
CA HIS A 203 -17.76 -5.86 -4.59
C HIS A 203 -18.27 -5.45 -3.22
N ALA A 204 -18.86 -4.26 -3.15
CA ALA A 204 -19.56 -3.76 -1.98
C ALA A 204 -21.01 -4.21 -1.99
N PHE A 205 -21.47 -4.78 -0.87
CA PHE A 205 -22.83 -5.23 -0.65
C PHE A 205 -23.52 -4.37 0.42
N TRP A 206 -24.79 -4.62 0.66
CA TRP A 206 -25.57 -3.93 1.71
C TRP A 206 -25.06 -4.17 3.14
N ASP A 207 -24.19 -5.14 3.31
CA ASP A 207 -23.44 -5.41 4.55
C ASP A 207 -22.65 -4.20 5.02
N SER A 208 -22.09 -3.42 4.09
CA SER A 208 -21.36 -2.20 4.40
C SER A 208 -22.22 -1.19 5.15
N GLU A 209 -23.46 -1.00 4.72
CA GLU A 209 -24.40 -0.08 5.36
C GLU A 209 -25.00 -0.66 6.64
N THR A 210 -25.20 -1.97 6.71
CA THR A 210 -25.84 -2.60 7.87
C THR A 210 -24.88 -2.83 9.03
N TYR A 211 -23.66 -3.25 8.73
CA TYR A 211 -22.71 -3.71 9.77
C TYR A 211 -21.50 -2.80 9.94
N CYS A 212 -21.05 -2.11 8.90
CA CYS A 212 -19.87 -1.23 8.98
C CYS A 212 -20.24 0.23 9.23
N LEU A 213 -21.27 0.75 8.55
CA LEU A 213 -21.73 2.13 8.68
C LEU A 213 -22.01 2.56 10.14
N PRO A 214 -22.65 1.72 11.01
CA PRO A 214 -22.88 2.09 12.41
C PRO A 214 -21.61 2.48 13.15
N TYR A 215 -20.48 1.83 12.89
CA TYR A 215 -19.20 2.20 13.48
C TYR A 215 -18.82 3.64 13.09
N TYR A 216 -18.88 3.98 11.80
CA TYR A 216 -18.52 5.32 11.31
C TYR A 216 -19.48 6.40 11.78
N LEU A 217 -20.76 6.11 11.94
CA LEU A 217 -21.75 7.07 12.47
C LEU A 217 -21.36 7.62 13.85
N PHE A 218 -20.69 6.81 14.67
CA PHE A 218 -20.26 7.22 16.02
C PHE A 218 -18.86 7.81 16.06
N HIS A 219 -17.99 7.49 15.11
CA HIS A 219 -16.57 7.80 15.19
C HIS A 219 -16.06 8.74 14.09
N ASN A 220 -16.70 8.74 12.90
CA ASN A 220 -16.32 9.54 11.74
C ASN A 220 -17.52 9.76 10.81
N THR A 221 -18.32 10.76 11.11
CA THR A 221 -19.58 11.04 10.38
C THR A 221 -19.37 11.41 8.92
N GLU A 222 -18.23 12.00 8.54
CA GLU A 222 -17.91 12.27 7.13
C GLU A 222 -17.67 10.96 6.37
N ALA A 223 -16.92 10.03 6.96
CA ALA A 223 -16.75 8.69 6.36
C ALA A 223 -18.10 7.96 6.22
N ALA A 224 -18.98 8.08 7.21
CA ALA A 224 -20.33 7.51 7.13
C ALA A 224 -21.14 8.12 5.99
N LYS A 225 -21.07 9.43 5.80
CA LYS A 225 -21.71 10.14 4.70
C LYS A 225 -21.17 9.69 3.33
N ASP A 226 -19.86 9.57 3.20
CA ASP A 226 -19.21 9.14 1.96
C ASP A 226 -19.61 7.71 1.57
N LEU A 227 -19.72 6.79 2.54
CA LEU A 227 -20.23 5.42 2.31
C LEU A 227 -21.65 5.44 1.74
N LEU A 228 -22.51 6.35 2.19
CA LEU A 228 -23.88 6.49 1.66
C LEU A 228 -23.86 7.12 0.26
N LEU A 229 -23.03 8.14 0.03
CA LEU A 229 -22.90 8.81 -1.27
C LEU A 229 -22.37 7.88 -2.36
N PHE A 230 -21.58 6.88 -2.01
CA PHE A 230 -21.13 5.85 -2.96
C PHE A 230 -22.28 5.12 -3.65
N ARG A 231 -23.46 5.02 -2.99
CA ARG A 231 -24.65 4.35 -3.54
C ARG A 231 -25.50 5.25 -4.45
N TYR A 232 -25.23 6.55 -4.47
CA TYR A 232 -25.97 7.53 -5.24
C TYR A 232 -25.33 7.79 -6.60
#